data_ebf433e48fd3783608c3dc80f7eb1240
#
_entry.id   ebf433e48fd3783608c3dc80f7eb1240
#
_cell.length_a   1.000
_cell.length_b   1.000
_cell.length_c   1.000
_cell.angle_alpha   90.00
_cell.angle_beta   90.00
_cell.angle_gamma   90.00
#
_symmetry.space_group_name_H-M   'P 1'
#
loop_
_entity.id
_entity.type
_entity.pdbx_description
1 polymer ?
#
loop_
_entity_poly.entity_id
_entity_poly.type
_entity_poly.pdbx_seq_one_letter_code
_entity_poly.pdbx_strand_id
1 'polypeptide(L)'
;MSSNYEEKQPARSDIDALAGPLVIEFGTALCGYCMAAQPLIASALKDHPALLHLKIEDGPGRPLGRSFRIKLWPTLIFMAHGEEVARLVRPESVGEISRALRRIADP
;
A
#
# COMPACT_ATOMS: atom_id res chain seq x y z
N MET A 1 2.27 -13.22 9.45
CA MET A 1 2.12 -12.17 8.45
C MET A 1 3.38 -12.07 7.61
N SER A 2 3.22 -12.03 6.30
CA SER A 2 4.38 -11.92 5.42
C SER A 2 4.95 -10.50 5.45
N SER A 3 6.27 -10.39 5.57
CA SER A 3 6.97 -9.12 5.43
C SER A 3 7.46 -8.91 4.00
N ASN A 4 7.23 -9.89 3.12
CA ASN A 4 7.70 -9.85 1.75
C ASN A 4 6.65 -9.32 0.79
N TYR A 5 7.11 -8.76 -0.32
CA TYR A 5 6.20 -8.36 -1.39
C TYR A 5 5.68 -9.60 -2.11
N GLU A 6 4.37 -9.66 -2.28
CA GLU A 6 3.72 -10.80 -2.93
C GLU A 6 3.89 -10.73 -4.43
N GLU A 7 4.32 -11.84 -5.02
CA GLU A 7 4.47 -11.92 -6.47
C GLU A 7 3.13 -12.19 -7.15
N LYS A 8 2.26 -12.95 -6.48
CA LYS A 8 0.95 -13.26 -7.03
C LYS A 8 0.02 -12.09 -6.80
N GLN A 9 -0.55 -11.57 -7.87
CA GLN A 9 -1.34 -10.36 -7.80
C GLN A 9 -2.83 -10.65 -7.95
N PRO A 10 -3.68 -9.97 -7.16
CA PRO A 10 -5.10 -9.93 -7.46
C PRO A 10 -5.33 -9.10 -8.72
N ALA A 11 -6.47 -9.30 -9.36
CA ALA A 11 -6.87 -8.45 -10.48
C ALA A 11 -7.29 -7.08 -9.94
N ARG A 12 -7.16 -6.04 -10.78
CA ARG A 12 -7.61 -4.70 -10.37
C ARG A 12 -9.09 -4.72 -9.97
N SER A 13 -9.91 -5.49 -10.71
CA SER A 13 -11.34 -5.57 -10.39
C SER A 13 -11.60 -6.18 -9.02
N ASP A 14 -10.75 -7.11 -8.57
CA ASP A 14 -10.89 -7.67 -7.23
C ASP A 14 -10.61 -6.61 -6.17
N ILE A 15 -9.60 -5.77 -6.42
CA ILE A 15 -9.27 -4.67 -5.52
C ILE A 15 -10.42 -3.68 -5.46
N ASP A 16 -10.95 -3.28 -6.61
CA ASP A 16 -12.04 -2.30 -6.68
C ASP A 16 -13.32 -2.79 -6.05
N ALA A 17 -13.49 -4.11 -5.95
CA ALA A 17 -14.68 -4.71 -5.34
C ALA A 17 -14.63 -4.75 -3.81
N LEU A 18 -13.47 -4.49 -3.21
CA LEU A 18 -13.34 -4.48 -1.76
C LEU A 18 -13.99 -3.23 -1.17
N ALA A 19 -14.97 -3.43 -0.30
CA ALA A 19 -15.72 -2.31 0.27
C ALA A 19 -14.99 -1.66 1.44
N GLY A 20 -14.22 -2.44 2.18
CA GLY A 20 -13.56 -1.94 3.40
C GLY A 20 -12.30 -1.16 3.12
N PRO A 21 -11.73 -0.55 4.16
CA PRO A 21 -10.47 0.17 4.01
C PRO A 21 -9.31 -0.78 3.69
N LEU A 22 -8.40 -0.29 2.86
CA LEU A 22 -7.31 -1.09 2.35
C LEU A 22 -6.12 -0.20 2.05
N VAL A 23 -4.92 -0.64 2.44
CA VAL A 23 -3.71 -0.01 1.96
C VAL A 23 -2.94 -1.01 1.10
N ILE A 24 -2.52 -0.58 -0.08
CA ILE A 24 -1.69 -1.38 -0.97
C ILE A 24 -0.31 -0.74 -1.03
N GLU A 25 0.70 -1.54 -0.75
CA GLU A 25 2.08 -1.10 -0.82
C GLU A 25 2.72 -1.73 -2.05
N PHE A 26 3.14 -0.91 -3.01
CA PHE A 26 3.83 -1.38 -4.20
C PHE A 26 5.32 -1.16 -4.06
N GLY A 27 6.10 -2.19 -4.33
CA GLY A 27 7.54 -2.10 -4.26
C GLY A 27 8.20 -3.42 -4.58
N THR A 28 9.46 -3.55 -4.19
CA THR A 28 10.19 -4.81 -4.32
C THR A 28 11.12 -4.99 -3.13
N ALA A 29 11.54 -6.24 -2.89
CA ALA A 29 12.46 -6.55 -1.81
C ALA A 29 13.85 -5.99 -2.04
N LEU A 30 14.20 -5.65 -3.28
CA LEU A 30 15.52 -5.17 -3.64
C LEU A 30 15.64 -3.64 -3.66
N CYS A 31 14.56 -2.95 -3.34
CA CYS A 31 14.50 -1.51 -3.41
C CYS A 31 14.90 -0.89 -2.08
N GLY A 32 15.96 -0.07 -2.09
CA GLY A 32 16.43 0.58 -0.87
C GLY A 32 15.41 1.50 -0.24
N TYR A 33 14.67 2.25 -1.05
CA TYR A 33 13.60 3.12 -0.55
C TYR A 33 12.49 2.31 0.09
N CYS A 34 12.18 1.14 -0.48
CA CYS A 34 11.17 0.25 0.10
C CYS A 34 11.60 -0.25 1.46
N MET A 35 12.86 -0.66 1.58
CA MET A 35 13.42 -1.14 2.85
C MET A 35 13.41 -0.04 3.90
N ALA A 36 13.79 1.16 3.51
CA ALA A 36 13.83 2.30 4.43
C ALA A 36 12.44 2.66 4.95
N ALA A 37 11.40 2.44 4.15
CA ALA A 37 10.04 2.76 4.53
C ALA A 37 9.40 1.73 5.47
N GLN A 38 9.94 0.50 5.54
CA GLN A 38 9.32 -0.57 6.32
C GLN A 38 9.06 -0.21 7.79
N PRO A 39 10.05 0.33 8.55
CA PRO A 39 9.76 0.66 9.94
C PRO A 39 8.73 1.78 10.09
N LEU A 40 8.68 2.71 9.14
CA LEU A 40 7.69 3.78 9.18
C LEU A 40 6.28 3.23 8.97
N ILE A 41 6.14 2.34 7.99
CA ILE A 41 4.86 1.71 7.67
C ILE A 41 4.39 0.84 8.84
N ALA A 42 5.29 0.01 9.36
CA ALA A 42 4.96 -0.87 10.48
C ALA A 42 4.50 -0.08 11.70
N SER A 43 5.20 1.02 12.00
CA SER A 43 4.85 1.86 13.13
C SER A 43 3.46 2.49 12.97
N ALA A 44 3.16 2.99 11.76
CA ALA A 44 1.86 3.60 11.51
C ALA A 44 0.72 2.57 11.57
N LEU A 45 0.98 1.36 11.08
CA LEU A 45 -0.05 0.31 11.05
C LEU A 45 -0.34 -0.31 12.41
N LYS A 46 0.51 -0.09 13.39
CA LYS A 46 0.30 -0.63 14.73
C LYS A 46 -1.04 -0.20 15.32
N ASP A 47 -1.49 1.00 14.99
CA ASP A 47 -2.75 1.54 15.51
C ASP A 47 -3.96 1.07 14.72
N HIS A 48 -3.74 0.28 13.65
CA HIS A 48 -4.82 -0.18 12.77
C HIS A 48 -4.69 -1.67 12.48
N PRO A 49 -4.71 -2.53 13.52
CA PRO A 49 -4.42 -3.95 13.34
C PRO A 49 -5.44 -4.70 12.48
N ALA A 50 -6.65 -4.18 12.36
CA ALA A 50 -7.69 -4.82 11.57
C ALA A 50 -7.72 -4.35 10.11
N LEU A 51 -6.90 -3.37 9.77
CA LEU A 51 -6.85 -2.82 8.41
C LEU A 51 -6.17 -3.82 7.49
N LEU A 52 -6.76 -4.02 6.31
CA LEU A 52 -6.15 -4.89 5.31
C LEU A 52 -4.96 -4.17 4.68
N HIS A 53 -3.81 -4.83 4.70
CA HIS A 53 -2.56 -4.33 4.13
C HIS A 53 -2.07 -5.35 3.12
N LEU A 54 -2.01 -4.96 1.85
CA LEU A 54 -1.47 -5.78 0.79
C LEU A 54 -0.13 -5.24 0.35
N LYS A 55 0.85 -6.10 0.31
CA LYS A 55 2.21 -5.76 -0.05
C LYS A 55 2.51 -6.46 -1.38
N ILE A 56 2.47 -5.72 -2.47
CA ILE A 56 2.45 -6.27 -3.83
C ILE A 56 3.75 -5.91 -4.56
N GLU A 57 4.40 -6.93 -5.12
CA GLU A 57 5.59 -6.68 -5.93
C GLU A 57 5.18 -5.98 -7.23
N ASP A 58 5.90 -4.92 -7.56
CA ASP A 58 5.69 -4.19 -8.81
C ASP A 58 6.91 -4.39 -9.72
N GLY A 59 6.77 -4.04 -10.99
CA GLY A 59 7.85 -4.16 -11.96
C GLY A 59 7.33 -4.52 -13.34
N PRO A 60 8.23 -4.79 -14.30
CA PRO A 60 7.84 -5.21 -15.65
C PRO A 60 7.00 -6.48 -15.58
N GLY A 61 5.91 -6.51 -16.34
CA GLY A 61 5.01 -7.66 -16.37
C GLY A 61 4.09 -7.77 -15.17
N ARG A 62 4.01 -6.73 -14.35
CA ARG A 62 3.17 -6.71 -13.15
C ARG A 62 2.01 -5.74 -13.37
N PRO A 63 0.84 -6.21 -13.84
CA PRO A 63 -0.22 -5.30 -14.29
C PRO A 63 -0.90 -4.48 -13.20
N LEU A 64 -0.92 -4.96 -11.96
CA LEU A 64 -1.66 -4.24 -10.91
C LEU A 64 -1.06 -2.86 -10.65
N GLY A 65 0.25 -2.76 -10.52
CA GLY A 65 0.91 -1.47 -10.33
C GLY A 65 0.66 -0.54 -11.51
N ARG A 66 0.70 -1.09 -12.72
CA ARG A 66 0.42 -0.31 -13.92
C ARG A 66 -0.99 0.25 -13.90
N SER A 67 -1.94 -0.52 -13.39
CA SER A 67 -3.34 -0.08 -13.32
C SER A 67 -3.53 1.11 -12.38
N PHE A 68 -2.61 1.30 -11.43
CA PHE A 68 -2.58 2.45 -10.54
C PHE A 68 -1.59 3.51 -10.98
N ARG A 69 -0.93 3.31 -12.12
CA ARG A 69 0.08 4.23 -12.66
C ARG A 69 1.23 4.45 -11.70
N ILE A 70 1.69 3.35 -11.08
CA ILE A 70 2.81 3.41 -10.15
C ILE A 70 4.09 3.68 -10.94
N LYS A 71 4.90 4.65 -10.46
CA LYS A 71 6.14 5.03 -11.12
C LYS A 71 7.36 4.88 -10.23
N LEU A 72 7.22 5.13 -8.96
CA LEU A 72 8.32 5.05 -7.99
C LEU A 72 7.94 4.13 -6.84
N TRP A 73 8.93 3.55 -6.19
CA TRP A 73 8.72 2.62 -5.07
C TRP A 73 9.36 3.14 -3.81
N PRO A 74 8.76 2.90 -2.64
CA PRO A 74 7.42 2.35 -2.51
C PRO A 74 6.36 3.42 -2.78
N THR A 75 5.21 2.99 -3.27
CA THR A 75 4.02 3.83 -3.34
C THR A 75 2.94 3.14 -2.53
N LEU A 76 2.32 3.89 -1.62
CA LEU A 76 1.22 3.41 -0.80
C LEU A 76 -0.08 4.00 -1.36
N ILE A 77 -1.04 3.12 -1.68
CA ILE A 77 -2.35 3.52 -2.15
C ILE A 77 -3.35 3.26 -1.02
N PHE A 78 -4.08 4.27 -0.62
CA PHE A 78 -5.05 4.18 0.49
C PHE A 78 -6.45 4.19 -0.12
N MET A 79 -7.19 3.08 0.07
CA MET A 79 -8.49 2.90 -0.56
C MET A 79 -9.59 2.72 0.46
N ALA A 80 -10.78 3.20 0.10
CA ALA A 80 -12.00 2.97 0.86
C ALA A 80 -13.16 2.91 -0.13
N HIS A 81 -14.07 1.96 0.09
CA HIS A 81 -15.24 1.79 -0.76
C HIS A 81 -14.89 1.61 -2.24
N GLY A 82 -13.80 0.91 -2.51
CA GLY A 82 -13.38 0.63 -3.88
C GLY A 82 -12.73 1.80 -4.59
N GLU A 83 -12.41 2.88 -3.89
CA GLU A 83 -11.83 4.08 -4.51
C GLU A 83 -10.54 4.49 -3.83
N GLU A 84 -9.63 5.01 -4.64
CA GLU A 84 -8.38 5.56 -4.11
C GLU A 84 -8.69 6.90 -3.43
N VAL A 85 -8.39 6.97 -2.14
CA VAL A 85 -8.64 8.16 -1.33
C VAL A 85 -7.38 9.02 -1.22
N ALA A 86 -6.21 8.36 -1.14
CA ALA A 86 -4.94 9.06 -1.01
C ALA A 86 -3.82 8.15 -1.51
N ARG A 87 -2.66 8.75 -1.81
CA ARG A 87 -1.46 7.98 -2.07
C ARG A 87 -0.25 8.73 -1.55
N LEU A 88 0.76 7.96 -1.17
CA LEU A 88 2.04 8.50 -0.74
C LEU A 88 3.14 7.82 -1.54
N VAL A 89 4.03 8.62 -2.10
CA VAL A 89 5.19 8.13 -2.83
C VAL A 89 6.40 8.38 -1.94
N ARG A 90 7.09 7.30 -1.56
CA ARG A 90 8.30 7.37 -0.75
C ARG A 90 8.10 8.20 0.51
N PRO A 91 7.15 7.79 1.39
CA PRO A 91 6.89 8.56 2.61
C PRO A 91 8.15 8.65 3.48
N GLU A 92 8.31 9.78 4.14
CA GLU A 92 9.50 10.06 4.95
C GLU A 92 9.23 10.08 6.44
N SER A 93 7.97 9.95 6.84
CA SER A 93 7.63 9.99 8.27
C SER A 93 6.42 9.12 8.58
N VAL A 94 6.37 8.66 9.83
CA VAL A 94 5.21 7.93 10.34
C VAL A 94 3.97 8.82 10.27
N GLY A 95 4.12 10.12 10.54
CA GLY A 95 3.01 11.06 10.53
C GLY A 95 2.30 11.15 9.19
N GLU A 96 3.05 11.15 8.07
CA GLU A 96 2.43 11.16 6.75
C GLU A 96 1.53 9.95 6.55
N ILE A 97 2.04 8.77 6.94
CA ILE A 97 1.30 7.53 6.76
C ILE A 97 0.09 7.50 7.69
N SER A 98 0.26 7.91 8.93
CA SER A 98 -0.83 7.93 9.90
C SER A 98 -1.97 8.85 9.47
N ARG A 99 -1.65 10.00 8.90
CA ARG A 99 -2.67 10.93 8.42
C ARG A 99 -3.46 10.32 7.28
N ALA A 100 -2.77 9.63 6.34
CA ALA A 100 -3.46 8.98 5.24
C ALA A 100 -4.33 7.81 5.73
N LEU A 101 -3.83 7.04 6.69
CA LEU A 101 -4.61 5.94 7.27
C LEU A 101 -5.89 6.43 7.92
N ARG A 102 -5.84 7.56 8.61
CA ARG A 102 -7.04 8.11 9.23
C ARG A 102 -8.12 8.49 8.23
N ARG A 103 -7.74 8.76 6.99
CA ARG A 103 -8.72 9.09 5.96
C ARG A 103 -9.53 7.89 5.51
N ILE A 104 -9.03 6.68 5.70
CA ILE A 104 -9.71 5.47 5.24
C ILE A 104 -10.17 4.56 6.38
N ALA A 105 -9.50 4.58 7.52
CA ALA A 105 -9.75 3.64 8.61
C ALA A 105 -10.85 4.10 9.55
N ASP A 106 -11.19 5.33 9.50
CA ASP A 106 -12.13 5.92 10.45
C ASP A 106 -13.56 5.84 9.94
N PRO A 107 -14.47 5.30 10.75
CA PRO A 107 -15.89 5.45 10.47
C PRO A 107 -16.34 6.89 10.73
#